data_601e7cae6e7e421fb816743d4a9a1102
#
_entry.id   601e7cae6e7e421fb816743d4a9a1102
#
_cell.length_a   1.000
_cell.length_b   1.000
_cell.length_c   1.000
_cell.angle_alpha   90.00
_cell.angle_beta   90.00
_cell.angle_gamma   90.00
#
_symmetry.space_group_name_H-M   'P 1'
#
loop_
_entity.id
_entity.type
_entity.pdbx_description
1 polymer ?
#
loop_
_entity_poly.entity_id
_entity_poly.type
_entity_poly.pdbx_seq_one_letter_code
_entity_poly.pdbx_strand_id
1 'polypeptide(L)'
;MSKFSQLLITLPVLALPFVALATKPALAETVGVERALELLAKSTVVDNKCNVLTVSERDELSTYVAKAEVAGAERTTLEVTRSALALGRKAGLSVICGVQASNEVKETLIAAREAINKVAQEEPATPEPAAASQAPASEGSLAVYGKVIEAYLLERRCTYLSKSKMNSFYKAVVRGQIAVVSEFGKTAVSNVMRNAGARANAQGCNGIGEARVQEGFAEIASR
;
A
#
# COMPACT_ATOMS: atom_id res chain seq x y z
N MET A 1 -37.73 40.71 67.36
CA MET A 1 -36.35 40.26 67.49
C MET A 1 -36.35 38.79 67.10
N SER A 2 -36.06 38.44 65.81
CA SER A 2 -36.14 37.13 65.32
C SER A 2 -34.77 36.71 64.78
N LYS A 3 -34.20 35.68 65.44
CA LYS A 3 -32.90 35.10 65.05
C LYS A 3 -33.08 34.07 63.95
N PHE A 4 -32.61 34.38 62.74
CA PHE A 4 -32.49 33.42 61.65
C PHE A 4 -31.16 32.68 61.78
N SER A 5 -31.27 31.41 62.14
CA SER A 5 -30.15 30.42 62.04
C SER A 5 -29.90 30.04 60.63
N GLN A 6 -28.73 30.35 60.07
CA GLN A 6 -28.28 29.87 58.80
C GLN A 6 -27.72 28.44 58.90
N LEU A 7 -28.41 27.50 58.27
CA LEU A 7 -27.97 26.13 58.16
C LEU A 7 -27.09 26.03 56.95
N LEU A 8 -25.77 25.87 57.12
CA LEU A 8 -24.80 25.59 56.08
C LEU A 8 -24.89 24.12 55.72
N ILE A 9 -25.46 23.83 54.60
CA ILE A 9 -25.45 22.48 53.99
C ILE A 9 -24.18 22.35 53.16
N THR A 10 -23.20 21.65 53.67
CA THR A 10 -21.99 21.21 52.94
C THR A 10 -22.34 20.01 52.07
N LEU A 11 -22.45 20.20 50.76
CA LEU A 11 -22.53 19.12 49.78
C LEU A 11 -21.14 18.53 49.51
N PRO A 12 -20.96 17.21 49.64
CA PRO A 12 -19.72 16.57 49.20
C PRO A 12 -19.68 16.54 47.67
N VAL A 13 -18.65 17.18 47.13
CA VAL A 13 -18.28 17.06 45.72
C VAL A 13 -17.78 15.65 45.47
N LEU A 14 -18.64 14.81 44.91
CA LEU A 14 -18.26 13.50 44.36
C LEU A 14 -17.39 13.74 43.13
N ALA A 15 -16.07 13.62 43.32
CA ALA A 15 -15.10 13.55 42.24
C ALA A 15 -15.29 12.21 41.49
N LEU A 16 -16.04 12.24 40.42
CA LEU A 16 -16.07 11.14 39.46
C LEU A 16 -14.72 11.07 38.74
N PRO A 17 -14.03 9.94 38.75
CA PRO A 17 -12.85 9.78 37.92
C PRO A 17 -13.31 9.83 36.47
N PHE A 18 -12.89 10.84 35.72
CA PHE A 18 -12.93 10.85 34.26
C PHE A 18 -12.02 9.73 33.82
N VAL A 19 -12.58 8.55 33.56
CA VAL A 19 -11.96 7.53 32.73
C VAL A 19 -11.94 8.10 31.32
N ALA A 20 -10.85 8.77 31.00
CA ALA A 20 -10.54 9.11 29.62
C ALA A 20 -10.40 7.79 28.85
N LEU A 21 -11.50 7.34 28.24
CA LEU A 21 -11.46 6.36 27.17
C LEU A 21 -10.56 6.94 26.08
N ALA A 22 -9.29 6.54 26.12
CA ALA A 22 -8.37 6.73 25.00
C ALA A 22 -8.91 5.92 23.83
N THR A 23 -9.90 6.48 23.13
CA THR A 23 -10.30 6.00 21.81
C THR A 23 -9.09 6.24 20.89
N LYS A 24 -8.31 5.19 20.67
CA LYS A 24 -7.24 5.20 19.67
C LYS A 24 -7.78 5.80 18.39
N PRO A 25 -7.04 6.70 17.73
CA PRO A 25 -7.46 7.36 16.50
C PRO A 25 -7.32 6.43 15.28
N ALA A 26 -7.91 5.24 15.32
CA ALA A 26 -7.88 4.29 14.22
C ALA A 26 -8.48 4.88 12.94
N LEU A 27 -9.51 5.73 13.07
CA LEU A 27 -10.15 6.39 11.93
C LEU A 27 -9.29 7.50 11.32
N ALA A 28 -8.56 8.26 12.14
CA ALA A 28 -7.68 9.32 11.63
C ALA A 28 -6.46 8.75 10.88
N GLU A 29 -5.97 7.59 11.30
CA GLU A 29 -4.84 6.93 10.65
C GLU A 29 -5.24 6.32 9.30
N THR A 30 -6.44 5.74 9.17
CA THR A 30 -6.93 5.19 7.89
C THR A 30 -7.17 6.27 6.85
N VAL A 31 -7.78 7.40 7.22
CA VAL A 31 -7.99 8.55 6.32
C VAL A 31 -6.65 9.11 5.83
N GLY A 32 -5.63 9.12 6.68
CA GLY A 32 -4.28 9.53 6.30
C GLY A 32 -3.67 8.62 5.22
N VAL A 33 -3.83 7.31 5.33
CA VAL A 33 -3.31 6.34 4.36
C VAL A 33 -4.03 6.43 3.02
N GLU A 34 -5.36 6.54 3.02
CA GLU A 34 -6.16 6.71 1.80
C GLU A 34 -5.76 7.98 1.05
N ARG A 35 -5.61 9.08 1.76
CA ARG A 35 -5.19 10.35 1.18
C ARG A 35 -3.78 10.31 0.60
N ALA A 36 -2.86 9.65 1.28
CA ALA A 36 -1.50 9.44 0.77
C ALA A 36 -1.50 8.62 -0.52
N LEU A 37 -2.27 7.54 -0.58
CA LEU A 37 -2.45 6.72 -1.79
C LEU A 37 -3.04 7.53 -2.96
N GLU A 38 -4.06 8.33 -2.69
CA GLU A 38 -4.69 9.20 -3.69
C GLU A 38 -3.67 10.21 -4.26
N LEU A 39 -2.89 10.88 -3.40
CA LEU A 39 -1.89 11.86 -3.81
C LEU A 39 -0.75 11.23 -4.62
N LEU A 40 -0.23 10.08 -4.18
CA LEU A 40 0.81 9.35 -4.88
C LEU A 40 0.34 8.88 -6.26
N ALA A 41 -0.88 8.33 -6.35
CA ALA A 41 -1.46 7.91 -7.62
C ALA A 41 -1.73 9.09 -8.56
N LYS A 42 -2.22 10.23 -8.04
CA LYS A 42 -2.37 11.48 -8.79
C LYS A 42 -1.02 11.93 -9.36
N SER A 43 -0.01 12.02 -8.51
CA SER A 43 1.33 12.49 -8.90
C SER A 43 1.98 11.60 -9.96
N THR A 44 1.78 10.29 -9.89
CA THR A 44 2.25 9.35 -10.93
C THR A 44 1.62 9.64 -12.28
N VAL A 45 0.30 9.89 -12.33
CA VAL A 45 -0.39 10.21 -13.59
C VAL A 45 0.05 11.56 -14.14
N VAL A 46 0.18 12.57 -13.27
CA VAL A 46 0.64 13.92 -13.65
C VAL A 46 2.07 13.87 -14.17
N ASP A 47 2.98 13.14 -13.51
CA ASP A 47 4.36 12.99 -13.99
C ASP A 47 4.42 12.30 -15.34
N ASN A 48 3.70 11.20 -15.54
CA ASN A 48 3.64 10.49 -16.83
C ASN A 48 3.11 11.39 -17.97
N LYS A 49 2.22 12.33 -17.67
CA LYS A 49 1.63 13.27 -18.64
C LYS A 49 2.52 14.47 -18.90
N CYS A 50 3.15 15.00 -17.86
CA CYS A 50 3.82 16.31 -17.88
C CYS A 50 5.36 16.22 -17.87
N ASN A 51 5.93 15.03 -17.68
CA ASN A 51 7.39 14.79 -17.58
C ASN A 51 8.08 15.70 -16.53
N VAL A 52 7.54 15.73 -15.32
CA VAL A 52 7.99 16.61 -14.24
C VAL A 52 9.27 16.11 -13.58
N LEU A 53 9.35 14.79 -13.36
CA LEU A 53 10.39 14.13 -12.60
C LEU A 53 11.51 13.59 -13.51
N THR A 54 12.71 13.54 -12.98
CA THR A 54 13.81 12.78 -13.58
C THR A 54 13.50 11.29 -13.56
N VAL A 55 14.25 10.49 -14.31
CA VAL A 55 14.07 9.01 -14.33
C VAL A 55 14.23 8.44 -12.92
N SER A 56 15.25 8.88 -12.17
CA SER A 56 15.50 8.43 -10.80
C SER A 56 14.35 8.78 -9.85
N GLU A 57 13.85 10.01 -9.91
CA GLU A 57 12.73 10.46 -9.07
C GLU A 57 11.42 9.73 -9.43
N ARG A 58 11.21 9.40 -10.69
CA ARG A 58 10.06 8.61 -11.16
C ARG A 58 10.10 7.18 -10.63
N ASP A 59 11.27 6.56 -10.62
CA ASP A 59 11.47 5.22 -10.05
C ASP A 59 11.26 5.23 -8.54
N GLU A 60 11.73 6.27 -7.87
CA GLU A 60 11.49 6.48 -6.44
C GLU A 60 9.99 6.68 -6.15
N LEU A 61 9.28 7.54 -6.87
CA LEU A 61 7.84 7.73 -6.72
C LEU A 61 7.08 6.41 -6.91
N SER A 62 7.45 5.61 -7.91
CA SER A 62 6.83 4.30 -8.15
C SER A 62 7.05 3.32 -6.98
N THR A 63 8.22 3.38 -6.35
CA THR A 63 8.53 2.59 -5.15
C THR A 63 7.67 3.02 -3.96
N TYR A 64 7.45 4.32 -3.78
CA TYR A 64 6.60 4.84 -2.72
C TYR A 64 5.13 4.49 -2.92
N VAL A 65 4.64 4.53 -4.16
CA VAL A 65 3.28 4.03 -4.48
C VAL A 65 3.14 2.57 -4.06
N ALA A 66 4.08 1.70 -4.46
CA ALA A 66 4.03 0.29 -4.10
C ALA A 66 4.05 0.06 -2.58
N LYS A 67 4.94 0.76 -1.85
CA LYS A 67 4.98 0.69 -0.38
C LYS A 67 3.67 1.16 0.27
N ALA A 68 3.11 2.26 -0.23
CA ALA A 68 1.84 2.79 0.25
C ALA A 68 0.66 1.85 -0.04
N GLU A 69 0.66 1.15 -1.18
CA GLU A 69 -0.33 0.11 -1.51
C GLU A 69 -0.30 -1.05 -0.50
N VAL A 70 0.90 -1.52 -0.13
CA VAL A 70 1.04 -2.56 0.91
C VAL A 70 0.50 -2.05 2.24
N ALA A 71 0.98 -0.89 2.69
CA ALA A 71 0.54 -0.30 3.96
C ALA A 71 -0.98 -0.03 3.98
N GLY A 72 -1.54 0.44 2.86
CA GLY A 72 -2.98 0.63 2.69
C GLY A 72 -3.75 -0.68 2.84
N ALA A 73 -3.32 -1.74 2.14
CA ALA A 73 -3.97 -3.05 2.21
C ALA A 73 -3.82 -3.72 3.60
N GLU A 74 -2.79 -3.38 4.36
CA GLU A 74 -2.59 -3.87 5.74
C GLU A 74 -3.44 -3.13 6.77
N ARG A 75 -3.59 -1.82 6.63
CA ARG A 75 -4.30 -0.95 7.57
C ARG A 75 -5.79 -0.78 7.27
N THR A 76 -6.19 -0.98 6.02
CA THR A 76 -7.57 -0.86 5.57
C THR A 76 -8.04 -2.15 4.89
N THR A 77 -8.75 -2.03 3.75
CA THR A 77 -9.10 -3.17 2.91
C THR A 77 -8.55 -2.97 1.50
N LEU A 78 -8.41 -4.06 0.75
CA LEU A 78 -8.02 -3.99 -0.65
C LEU A 78 -8.96 -3.12 -1.50
N GLU A 79 -10.26 -3.11 -1.17
CA GLU A 79 -11.26 -2.32 -1.88
C GLU A 79 -11.04 -0.82 -1.64
N VAL A 80 -10.82 -0.42 -0.39
CA VAL A 80 -10.50 0.95 -0.01
C VAL A 80 -9.21 1.41 -0.66
N THR A 81 -8.16 0.61 -0.59
CA THR A 81 -6.87 0.89 -1.23
C THR A 81 -7.02 1.12 -2.75
N ARG A 82 -7.75 0.24 -3.43
CA ARG A 82 -8.01 0.38 -4.88
C ARG A 82 -8.86 1.60 -5.22
N SER A 83 -9.84 1.91 -4.38
CA SER A 83 -10.68 3.10 -4.55
C SER A 83 -9.84 4.38 -4.45
N ALA A 84 -8.99 4.50 -3.44
CA ALA A 84 -8.10 5.65 -3.28
C ALA A 84 -7.16 5.82 -4.47
N LEU A 85 -6.54 4.74 -4.95
CA LEU A 85 -5.70 4.76 -6.14
C LEU A 85 -6.48 5.17 -7.40
N ALA A 86 -7.70 4.67 -7.58
CA ALA A 86 -8.55 5.02 -8.72
C ALA A 86 -8.95 6.49 -8.70
N LEU A 87 -9.30 7.03 -7.53
CA LEU A 87 -9.62 8.45 -7.34
C LEU A 87 -8.41 9.33 -7.67
N GLY A 88 -7.23 8.98 -7.16
CA GLY A 88 -5.99 9.70 -7.46
C GLY A 88 -5.67 9.70 -8.95
N ARG A 89 -5.76 8.54 -9.62
CA ARG A 89 -5.54 8.44 -11.07
C ARG A 89 -6.53 9.31 -11.86
N LYS A 90 -7.81 9.26 -11.51
CA LYS A 90 -8.85 10.09 -12.14
C LYS A 90 -8.55 11.58 -11.95
N ALA A 91 -8.18 11.99 -10.74
CA ALA A 91 -7.80 13.37 -10.45
C ALA A 91 -6.56 13.81 -11.27
N GLY A 92 -5.56 12.93 -11.41
CA GLY A 92 -4.36 13.23 -12.21
C GLY A 92 -4.63 13.45 -13.70
N LEU A 93 -5.59 12.73 -14.27
CA LEU A 93 -5.97 12.89 -15.69
C LEU A 93 -6.51 14.29 -16.00
N SER A 94 -7.21 14.93 -15.08
CA SER A 94 -7.79 16.26 -15.23
C SER A 94 -6.81 17.41 -15.00
N VAL A 95 -5.60 17.15 -14.47
CA VAL A 95 -4.60 18.18 -14.19
C VAL A 95 -4.04 18.74 -15.50
N ILE A 96 -3.93 20.07 -15.59
CA ILE A 96 -3.26 20.77 -16.70
C ILE A 96 -1.78 20.90 -16.36
N CYS A 97 -0.90 20.53 -17.31
CA CYS A 97 0.54 20.66 -17.14
C CYS A 97 0.96 22.14 -17.01
N GLY A 98 1.78 22.43 -16.02
CA GLY A 98 2.30 23.75 -15.73
C GLY A 98 3.10 23.77 -14.43
N VAL A 99 3.52 24.96 -14.01
CA VAL A 99 4.36 25.15 -12.82
C VAL A 99 3.68 24.60 -11.56
N GLN A 100 2.38 24.82 -11.40
CA GLN A 100 1.64 24.35 -10.25
C GLN A 100 1.61 22.81 -10.20
N ALA A 101 1.30 22.15 -11.31
CA ALA A 101 1.30 20.68 -11.40
C ALA A 101 2.69 20.09 -11.10
N SER A 102 3.73 20.79 -11.57
CA SER A 102 5.13 20.42 -11.32
C SER A 102 5.47 20.49 -9.84
N ASN A 103 5.06 21.57 -9.17
CA ASN A 103 5.29 21.76 -7.75
C ASN A 103 4.54 20.70 -6.92
N GLU A 104 3.26 20.46 -7.22
CA GLU A 104 2.46 19.43 -6.52
C GLU A 104 3.11 18.03 -6.59
N VAL A 105 3.64 17.62 -7.75
CA VAL A 105 4.32 16.33 -7.91
C VAL A 105 5.59 16.27 -7.07
N LYS A 106 6.42 17.32 -7.10
CA LYS A 106 7.66 17.40 -6.33
C LYS A 106 7.40 17.43 -4.83
N GLU A 107 6.42 18.21 -4.38
CA GLU A 107 6.01 18.24 -2.97
C GLU A 107 5.51 16.88 -2.49
N THR A 108 4.73 16.17 -3.32
CA THR A 108 4.28 14.81 -2.98
C THR A 108 5.47 13.85 -2.83
N LEU A 109 6.47 13.95 -3.70
CA LEU A 109 7.68 13.12 -3.61
C LEU A 109 8.49 13.44 -2.34
N ILE A 110 8.65 14.72 -2.00
CA ILE A 110 9.33 15.16 -0.78
C ILE A 110 8.60 14.63 0.46
N ALA A 111 7.29 14.83 0.53
CA ALA A 111 6.48 14.35 1.65
C ALA A 111 6.55 12.82 1.81
N ALA A 112 6.61 12.06 0.71
CA ALA A 112 6.77 10.62 0.74
C ALA A 112 8.16 10.19 1.29
N ARG A 113 9.22 10.90 0.91
CA ARG A 113 10.58 10.70 1.46
C ARG A 113 10.61 10.92 2.97
N GLU A 114 10.05 12.02 3.42
CA GLU A 114 9.99 12.38 4.85
C GLU A 114 9.21 11.34 5.66
N ALA A 115 8.05 10.90 5.17
CA ALA A 115 7.22 9.90 5.83
C ALA A 115 7.97 8.56 6.01
N ILE A 116 8.70 8.12 4.98
CA ILE A 116 9.47 6.87 5.04
C ILE A 116 10.67 7.00 5.98
N ASN A 117 11.38 8.12 5.93
CA ASN A 117 12.51 8.37 6.81
C ASN A 117 12.08 8.42 8.28
N LYS A 118 10.90 9.00 8.55
CA LYS A 118 10.33 9.03 9.90
C LYS A 118 10.01 7.62 10.42
N VAL A 119 9.38 6.79 9.61
CA VAL A 119 9.09 5.39 9.97
C VAL A 119 10.37 4.61 10.24
N ALA A 120 11.41 4.80 9.43
CA ALA A 120 12.71 4.15 9.63
C ALA A 120 13.43 4.60 10.92
N GLN A 121 13.12 5.80 11.44
CA GLN A 121 13.68 6.31 12.69
C GLN A 121 12.86 5.91 13.93
N GLU A 122 11.56 5.71 13.78
CA GLU A 122 10.64 5.30 14.85
C GLU A 122 10.62 3.78 15.09
N GLU A 123 11.12 2.99 14.15
CA GLU A 123 11.27 1.56 14.34
C GLU A 123 12.46 1.34 15.29
N PRO A 124 12.21 0.91 16.57
CA PRO A 124 13.32 0.58 17.46
C PRO A 124 14.13 -0.48 16.75
N ALA A 125 15.46 -0.28 16.71
CA ALA A 125 16.39 -1.20 16.07
C ALA A 125 16.12 -2.62 16.58
N THR A 126 15.14 -3.26 16.00
CA THR A 126 14.98 -4.70 16.08
C THR A 126 16.30 -5.22 15.53
N PRO A 127 17.09 -6.03 16.28
CA PRO A 127 18.34 -6.53 15.77
C PRO A 127 18.03 -7.08 14.40
N GLU A 128 18.61 -6.42 13.40
CA GLU A 128 18.55 -6.80 11.99
C GLU A 128 18.71 -8.31 11.96
N PRO A 129 17.67 -9.09 11.51
CA PRO A 129 17.83 -10.53 11.44
C PRO A 129 19.10 -10.70 10.62
N ALA A 130 20.14 -11.21 11.26
CA ALA A 130 21.53 -11.31 10.78
C ALA A 130 21.46 -11.62 9.31
N ALA A 131 21.99 -10.71 8.49
CA ALA A 131 21.88 -10.63 7.05
C ALA A 131 21.61 -12.01 6.48
N ALA A 132 20.33 -12.31 6.26
CA ALA A 132 19.97 -13.53 5.56
C ALA A 132 20.74 -13.41 4.27
N SER A 133 21.83 -14.19 4.17
CA SER A 133 22.75 -14.24 3.06
C SER A 133 21.90 -14.05 1.82
N GLN A 134 22.04 -12.90 1.17
CA GLN A 134 21.40 -12.68 -0.12
C GLN A 134 22.03 -13.73 -1.02
N ALA A 135 21.41 -14.91 -1.03
CA ALA A 135 21.73 -15.89 -2.03
C ALA A 135 21.58 -15.16 -3.37
N PRO A 136 22.59 -15.24 -4.26
CA PRO A 136 22.56 -14.51 -5.52
C PRO A 136 21.20 -14.81 -6.16
N ALA A 137 20.47 -13.73 -6.46
CA ALA A 137 19.18 -13.79 -7.08
C ALA A 137 19.25 -14.70 -8.29
N SER A 138 18.70 -15.88 -8.16
CA SER A 138 18.70 -16.83 -9.27
C SER A 138 17.65 -16.35 -10.29
N GLU A 139 17.93 -16.52 -11.58
CA GLU A 139 16.90 -16.35 -12.64
C GLU A 139 15.59 -17.04 -12.26
N GLY A 140 15.65 -18.02 -11.35
CA GLY A 140 14.53 -18.69 -10.71
C GLY A 140 13.56 -17.75 -9.99
N SER A 141 14.03 -16.70 -9.29
CA SER A 141 13.12 -15.81 -8.54
C SER A 141 12.29 -14.92 -9.46
N LEU A 142 12.83 -14.44 -10.57
CA LEU A 142 12.08 -13.66 -11.54
C LEU A 142 11.06 -14.52 -12.32
N ALA A 143 11.44 -15.76 -12.66
CA ALA A 143 10.53 -16.72 -13.29
C ALA A 143 9.38 -17.12 -12.37
N VAL A 144 9.66 -17.36 -11.09
CA VAL A 144 8.65 -17.64 -10.07
C VAL A 144 7.71 -16.45 -9.90
N TYR A 145 8.25 -15.23 -9.83
CA TYR A 145 7.43 -14.02 -9.78
C TYR A 145 6.50 -13.93 -11.00
N GLY A 146 6.98 -14.27 -12.19
CA GLY A 146 6.16 -14.32 -13.42
C GLY A 146 4.98 -15.29 -13.32
N LYS A 147 5.15 -16.47 -12.72
CA LYS A 147 4.07 -17.44 -12.47
C LYS A 147 3.05 -16.89 -11.47
N VAL A 148 3.54 -16.27 -10.42
CA VAL A 148 2.69 -15.65 -9.39
C VAL A 148 1.83 -14.52 -9.97
N ILE A 149 2.40 -13.66 -10.80
CA ILE A 149 1.66 -12.59 -11.49
C ILE A 149 0.61 -13.17 -12.45
N GLU A 150 0.95 -14.21 -13.23
CA GLU A 150 0.00 -14.90 -14.10
C GLU A 150 -1.20 -15.42 -13.32
N ALA A 151 -0.95 -16.13 -12.21
CA ALA A 151 -1.97 -16.66 -11.32
C ALA A 151 -2.83 -15.55 -10.69
N TYR A 152 -2.22 -14.46 -10.25
CA TYR A 152 -2.92 -13.31 -9.68
C TYR A 152 -3.83 -12.63 -10.71
N LEU A 153 -3.37 -12.41 -11.94
CA LEU A 153 -4.17 -11.80 -12.99
C LEU A 153 -5.34 -12.71 -13.42
N LEU A 154 -5.10 -14.02 -13.44
CA LEU A 154 -6.12 -15.02 -13.71
C LEU A 154 -7.19 -15.04 -12.59
N GLU A 155 -6.77 -15.01 -11.33
CA GLU A 155 -7.67 -14.90 -10.18
C GLU A 155 -8.54 -13.65 -10.25
N ARG A 156 -7.97 -12.50 -10.58
CA ARG A 156 -8.71 -11.24 -10.72
C ARG A 156 -9.83 -11.31 -11.77
N ARG A 157 -9.68 -12.16 -12.78
CA ARG A 157 -10.67 -12.33 -13.83
C ARG A 157 -11.67 -13.43 -13.51
N CYS A 158 -11.23 -14.51 -12.88
CA CYS A 158 -12.01 -15.74 -12.74
C CYS A 158 -12.57 -15.97 -11.33
N THR A 159 -12.01 -15.34 -10.31
CA THR A 159 -12.50 -15.35 -8.91
C THR A 159 -12.66 -16.74 -8.30
N TYR A 160 -11.59 -17.55 -8.30
CA TYR A 160 -11.57 -18.90 -7.70
C TYR A 160 -11.33 -18.89 -6.18
N LEU A 161 -10.66 -17.84 -5.67
CA LEU A 161 -10.29 -17.74 -4.27
C LEU A 161 -11.38 -17.01 -3.46
N SER A 162 -11.47 -17.32 -2.18
CA SER A 162 -12.26 -16.52 -1.24
C SER A 162 -11.67 -15.10 -1.12
N LYS A 163 -12.52 -14.12 -0.74
CA LYS A 163 -12.10 -12.72 -0.55
C LYS A 163 -10.88 -12.59 0.39
N SER A 164 -10.83 -13.39 1.47
CA SER A 164 -9.71 -13.40 2.41
C SER A 164 -8.41 -13.88 1.74
N LYS A 165 -8.46 -15.02 1.02
CA LYS A 165 -7.31 -15.54 0.29
C LYS A 165 -6.83 -14.57 -0.80
N MET A 166 -7.75 -13.94 -1.52
CA MET A 166 -7.43 -12.93 -2.52
C MET A 166 -6.71 -11.71 -1.92
N ASN A 167 -7.12 -11.25 -0.74
CA ASN A 167 -6.42 -10.16 -0.04
C ASN A 167 -4.99 -10.57 0.34
N SER A 168 -4.81 -11.78 0.86
CA SER A 168 -3.47 -12.30 1.19
C SER A 168 -2.61 -12.43 -0.06
N PHE A 169 -3.18 -12.93 -1.17
CA PHE A 169 -2.50 -13.05 -2.45
C PHE A 169 -2.01 -11.70 -2.96
N TYR A 170 -2.90 -10.69 -2.96
CA TYR A 170 -2.54 -9.33 -3.37
C TYR A 170 -1.37 -8.75 -2.57
N LYS A 171 -1.44 -8.82 -1.23
CA LYS A 171 -0.37 -8.34 -0.36
C LYS A 171 0.98 -8.98 -0.70
N ALA A 172 0.98 -10.28 -0.89
CA ALA A 172 2.19 -11.02 -1.21
C ALA A 172 2.73 -10.70 -2.62
N VAL A 173 1.86 -10.52 -3.62
CA VAL A 173 2.24 -10.07 -4.97
C VAL A 173 2.93 -8.71 -4.91
N VAL A 174 2.38 -7.75 -4.16
CA VAL A 174 2.96 -6.40 -4.08
C VAL A 174 4.31 -6.41 -3.35
N ARG A 175 4.44 -7.17 -2.25
CA ARG A 175 5.74 -7.36 -1.58
C ARG A 175 6.77 -8.00 -2.52
N GLY A 176 6.37 -9.05 -3.23
CA GLY A 176 7.22 -9.71 -4.23
C GLY A 176 7.66 -8.75 -5.33
N GLN A 177 6.78 -7.87 -5.81
CA GLN A 177 7.11 -6.85 -6.80
C GLN A 177 8.21 -5.90 -6.32
N ILE A 178 8.12 -5.43 -5.08
CA ILE A 178 9.13 -4.55 -4.49
C ILE A 178 10.49 -5.27 -4.47
N ALA A 179 10.52 -6.52 -4.01
CA ALA A 179 11.74 -7.31 -3.93
C ALA A 179 12.39 -7.52 -5.30
N VAL A 180 11.62 -8.02 -6.29
CA VAL A 180 12.17 -8.30 -7.63
C VAL A 180 12.53 -7.02 -8.40
N VAL A 181 11.85 -5.89 -8.19
CA VAL A 181 12.24 -4.61 -8.79
C VAL A 181 13.57 -4.12 -8.20
N SER A 182 13.75 -4.26 -6.89
CA SER A 182 15.01 -3.89 -6.23
C SER A 182 16.19 -4.73 -6.74
N GLU A 183 15.94 -5.98 -7.07
CA GLU A 183 16.97 -6.97 -7.43
C GLU A 183 17.27 -6.97 -8.94
N PHE A 184 16.26 -6.99 -9.80
CA PHE A 184 16.39 -7.17 -11.25
C PHE A 184 16.15 -5.88 -12.05
N GLY A 185 15.70 -4.83 -11.40
CA GLY A 185 15.35 -3.57 -12.03
C GLY A 185 13.96 -3.59 -12.71
N LYS A 186 13.42 -2.39 -12.89
CA LYS A 186 12.06 -2.15 -13.38
C LYS A 186 11.79 -2.73 -14.79
N THR A 187 12.78 -2.63 -15.69
CA THR A 187 12.62 -3.08 -17.08
C THR A 187 12.44 -4.60 -17.17
N ALA A 188 13.26 -5.38 -16.45
CA ALA A 188 13.15 -6.83 -16.43
C ALA A 188 11.81 -7.28 -15.86
N VAL A 189 11.40 -6.68 -14.72
CA VAL A 189 10.13 -6.97 -14.06
C VAL A 189 8.94 -6.60 -14.95
N SER A 190 8.97 -5.45 -15.64
CA SER A 190 7.89 -5.05 -16.56
C SER A 190 7.73 -6.03 -17.73
N ASN A 191 8.83 -6.56 -18.26
CA ASN A 191 8.78 -7.57 -19.31
C ASN A 191 8.15 -8.87 -18.82
N VAL A 192 8.53 -9.33 -17.61
CA VAL A 192 7.93 -10.51 -16.98
C VAL A 192 6.44 -10.32 -16.72
N MET A 193 6.03 -9.17 -16.20
CA MET A 193 4.62 -8.85 -15.95
C MET A 193 3.81 -8.82 -17.26
N ARG A 194 4.36 -8.26 -18.35
CA ARG A 194 3.70 -8.23 -19.64
C ARG A 194 3.49 -9.65 -20.18
N ASN A 195 4.51 -10.50 -20.12
CA ASN A 195 4.43 -11.89 -20.55
C ASN A 195 3.45 -12.69 -19.69
N ALA A 196 3.46 -12.50 -18.38
CA ALA A 196 2.49 -13.10 -17.47
C ALA A 196 1.06 -12.67 -17.79
N GLY A 197 0.85 -11.39 -18.09
CA GLY A 197 -0.45 -10.86 -18.52
C GLY A 197 -0.94 -11.50 -19.82
N ALA A 198 -0.07 -11.67 -20.81
CA ALA A 198 -0.41 -12.34 -22.06
C ALA A 198 -0.85 -13.80 -21.82
N ARG A 199 -0.11 -14.56 -20.99
CA ARG A 199 -0.48 -15.94 -20.63
C ARG A 199 -1.77 -16.01 -19.84
N ALA A 200 -1.96 -15.15 -18.86
CA ALA A 200 -3.21 -15.07 -18.10
C ALA A 200 -4.42 -14.77 -19.01
N ASN A 201 -4.26 -13.87 -19.99
CA ASN A 201 -5.33 -13.55 -20.94
C ASN A 201 -5.67 -14.71 -21.89
N ALA A 202 -4.68 -15.50 -22.27
CA ALA A 202 -4.89 -16.68 -23.13
C ALA A 202 -5.55 -17.85 -22.39
N GLN A 203 -5.48 -17.90 -21.07
CA GLN A 203 -6.04 -18.97 -20.24
C GLN A 203 -7.53 -18.73 -19.97
N GLY A 204 -8.38 -19.76 -20.18
CA GLY A 204 -9.80 -19.71 -19.83
C GLY A 204 -10.08 -19.82 -18.32
N CYS A 205 -11.27 -19.38 -17.91
CA CYS A 205 -11.77 -19.61 -16.55
C CYS A 205 -12.34 -21.04 -16.43
N ASN A 206 -11.46 -22.02 -16.27
CA ASN A 206 -11.77 -23.45 -16.19
C ASN A 206 -10.89 -24.13 -15.12
N GLY A 207 -10.98 -25.44 -14.95
CA GLY A 207 -10.22 -26.20 -13.95
C GLY A 207 -8.70 -26.06 -14.09
N ILE A 208 -8.18 -25.86 -15.30
CA ILE A 208 -6.74 -25.60 -15.53
C ILE A 208 -6.37 -24.22 -14.99
N GLY A 209 -7.22 -23.22 -15.24
CA GLY A 209 -7.05 -21.87 -14.69
C GLY A 209 -7.09 -21.87 -13.18
N GLU A 210 -8.03 -22.59 -12.58
CA GLU A 210 -8.11 -22.75 -11.12
C GLU A 210 -6.85 -23.39 -10.53
N ALA A 211 -6.36 -24.49 -11.13
CA ALA A 211 -5.14 -25.16 -10.67
C ALA A 211 -3.93 -24.21 -10.67
N ARG A 212 -3.78 -23.39 -11.72
CA ARG A 212 -2.72 -22.37 -11.79
C ARG A 212 -2.83 -21.30 -10.71
N VAL A 213 -4.05 -20.86 -10.38
CA VAL A 213 -4.28 -19.89 -9.29
C VAL A 213 -3.91 -20.51 -7.96
N GLN A 214 -4.31 -21.76 -7.69
CA GLN A 214 -3.96 -22.46 -6.45
C GLN A 214 -2.44 -22.67 -6.33
N GLU A 215 -1.76 -23.06 -7.43
CA GLU A 215 -0.29 -23.20 -7.47
C GLU A 215 0.42 -21.87 -7.16
N GLY A 216 0.03 -20.78 -7.83
CA GLY A 216 0.64 -19.47 -7.61
C GLY A 216 0.37 -18.92 -6.21
N PHE A 217 -0.80 -19.21 -5.63
CA PHE A 217 -1.12 -18.86 -4.25
C PHE A 217 -0.29 -19.67 -3.25
N ALA A 218 -0.12 -20.97 -3.48
CA ALA A 218 0.70 -21.86 -2.63
C ALA A 218 2.18 -21.46 -2.65
N GLU A 219 2.72 -21.06 -3.80
CA GLU A 219 4.10 -20.57 -3.93
C GLU A 219 4.41 -19.38 -3.01
N ILE A 220 3.43 -18.52 -2.82
CA ILE A 220 3.55 -17.36 -1.92
C ILE A 220 3.39 -17.75 -0.45
N ALA A 221 2.50 -18.70 -0.16
CA ALA A 221 2.22 -19.13 1.21
C ALA A 221 3.39 -19.92 1.82
N SER A 222 4.30 -20.43 0.98
CA SER A 222 5.48 -21.21 1.41
C SER A 222 6.71 -20.35 1.71
N ARG A 223 6.64 -19.04 1.48
CA ARG A 223 7.74 -18.05 1.67
C ARG A 223 7.44 -17.10 2.82
#